data_8f199ebaa1247eea16efcf647b86adfd
#
_entry.id   8f199ebaa1247eea16efcf647b86adfd
#
_cell.length_a   1.000
_cell.length_b   1.000
_cell.length_c   1.000
_cell.angle_alpha   90.00
_cell.angle_beta   90.00
_cell.angle_gamma   90.00
#
_symmetry.space_group_name_H-M   'P 1'
#
loop_
_entity.id
_entity.type
_entity.pdbx_description
1 polymer ?
#
loop_
_entity_poly.entity_id
_entity_poly.type
_entity_poly.pdbx_seq_one_letter_code
_entity_poly.pdbx_strand_id
1 'polypeptide(L)'
;MWSVLGDLTQWPEWNPGVRSVRMHGPTAVGATGDYLPNGTVGARIHGRFGKSFTVRTFVPERELRIEQPEPAGSMHLTWRLTPRDGGTEISQELRFTGASAGAARAIVRPFVETDARVNFSRLARLAGLVPAADALTVVIAGGTGALGTQIAADLTCRGQRITLLTRRRNPALPFRQTEWDGRSVGAWAAELREPGPLAVINLAGKLVDCRPTERNIAELRSSRVDSTAALVAAAGLRDTPVDYWVQASTTAIWSDAGETRCTETTPLPVGLPQMTGVAQPWEETFDPARAEHWTILRTSIVLDPDAPALKRLAQLTKAGLGGRVGPGDQWFSWIHIEDWLAIVRASLGLDPGRTLPGGILVAATEFPVRNAELMATLRRLLHRPPSPPTPAAMLKVGAVALRTDAALGLTGRHATSEVLREAGFVFRFPTLDEALADLLPH
;
A
#
# COMPACT_ATOMS: atom_id res chain seq x y z
N MET A 1 16.02 -17.58 8.27
CA MET A 1 16.03 -16.13 7.99
C MET A 1 17.44 -15.56 8.01
N TRP A 2 18.20 -15.70 9.12
CA TRP A 2 19.56 -15.17 9.19
C TRP A 2 20.52 -15.76 8.16
N SER A 3 20.43 -17.06 7.87
CA SER A 3 21.28 -17.75 6.86
C SER A 3 21.20 -17.10 5.47
N VAL A 4 20.09 -16.47 5.14
CA VAL A 4 19.89 -15.76 3.85
C VAL A 4 20.26 -14.28 3.97
N LEU A 5 19.79 -13.60 5.03
CA LEU A 5 20.04 -12.18 5.22
C LEU A 5 21.53 -11.87 5.49
N GLY A 6 22.17 -12.71 6.30
CA GLY A 6 23.57 -12.55 6.70
C GLY A 6 24.59 -12.97 5.63
N ASP A 7 24.16 -13.72 4.63
CA ASP A 7 24.96 -13.99 3.44
C ASP A 7 24.67 -12.96 2.34
N LEU A 8 25.47 -11.90 2.31
CA LEU A 8 25.27 -10.79 1.39
C LEU A 8 25.34 -11.21 -0.10
N THR A 9 25.97 -12.35 -0.40
CA THR A 9 26.06 -12.86 -1.77
C THR A 9 24.70 -13.37 -2.31
N GLN A 10 23.76 -13.69 -1.42
CA GLN A 10 22.39 -14.08 -1.76
C GLN A 10 21.43 -12.89 -1.96
N TRP A 11 21.86 -11.66 -1.69
CA TRP A 11 20.98 -10.50 -1.83
C TRP A 11 20.32 -10.34 -3.21
N PRO A 12 20.99 -10.62 -4.34
CA PRO A 12 20.36 -10.54 -5.66
C PRO A 12 19.13 -11.47 -5.82
N GLU A 13 19.03 -12.53 -5.05
CA GLU A 13 17.94 -13.51 -5.16
C GLU A 13 16.62 -12.99 -4.58
N TRP A 14 16.70 -12.12 -3.57
CA TRP A 14 15.50 -11.56 -2.92
C TRP A 14 15.35 -10.05 -3.11
N ASN A 15 16.41 -9.34 -3.42
CA ASN A 15 16.38 -7.90 -3.66
C ASN A 15 16.68 -7.59 -5.13
N PRO A 16 15.65 -7.40 -5.99
CA PRO A 16 15.85 -7.14 -7.41
C PRO A 16 16.53 -5.79 -7.69
N GLY A 17 16.68 -4.91 -6.71
CA GLY A 17 17.50 -3.69 -6.82
C GLY A 17 19.00 -3.96 -6.83
N VAL A 18 19.43 -5.17 -6.48
CA VAL A 18 20.82 -5.62 -6.45
C VAL A 18 21.07 -6.64 -7.56
N ARG A 19 22.00 -6.37 -8.45
CA ARG A 19 22.36 -7.28 -9.55
C ARG A 19 23.37 -8.34 -9.12
N SER A 20 24.35 -7.95 -8.32
CA SER A 20 25.39 -8.84 -7.79
C SER A 20 26.04 -8.24 -6.56
N VAL A 21 26.52 -9.11 -5.67
CA VAL A 21 27.37 -8.74 -4.53
C VAL A 21 28.63 -9.58 -4.59
N ARG A 22 29.77 -8.96 -4.36
CA ARG A 22 31.09 -9.61 -4.23
C ARG A 22 31.67 -9.27 -2.88
N MET A 23 31.89 -10.25 -2.03
CA MET A 23 32.60 -10.08 -0.78
C MET A 23 34.11 -10.29 -0.97
N HIS A 24 34.92 -9.51 -0.25
CA HIS A 24 36.40 -9.63 -0.26
C HIS A 24 36.89 -10.49 0.91
N GLY A 25 36.06 -11.38 1.41
CA GLY A 25 36.32 -12.30 2.52
C GLY A 25 35.02 -12.77 3.19
N PRO A 26 35.10 -13.53 4.28
CA PRO A 26 33.94 -13.94 5.05
C PRO A 26 33.19 -12.73 5.61
N THR A 27 31.86 -12.82 5.71
CA THR A 27 31.05 -11.75 6.31
C THR A 27 31.35 -11.64 7.80
N ALA A 28 32.00 -10.56 8.20
CA ALA A 28 32.35 -10.22 9.56
C ALA A 28 32.42 -8.70 9.71
N VAL A 29 32.51 -8.21 10.93
CA VAL A 29 32.73 -6.78 11.20
C VAL A 29 34.07 -6.35 10.57
N GLY A 30 34.05 -5.28 9.80
CA GLY A 30 35.21 -4.78 9.04
C GLY A 30 35.39 -5.40 7.65
N ALA A 31 34.66 -6.47 7.31
CA ALA A 31 34.70 -7.04 5.97
C ALA A 31 34.19 -6.02 4.94
N THR A 32 34.78 -6.05 3.75
CA THR A 32 34.40 -5.19 2.64
C THR A 32 33.81 -6.01 1.51
N GLY A 33 33.01 -5.36 0.70
CA GLY A 33 32.45 -5.95 -0.51
C GLY A 33 32.01 -4.88 -1.49
N ASP A 34 31.72 -5.31 -2.70
CA ASP A 34 31.18 -4.46 -3.75
C ASP A 34 29.80 -4.98 -4.15
N TYR A 35 28.86 -4.09 -4.41
CA TYR A 35 27.61 -4.47 -5.03
C TYR A 35 27.35 -3.68 -6.31
N LEU A 36 26.73 -4.35 -7.28
CA LEU A 36 26.28 -3.73 -8.50
C LEU A 36 24.77 -3.55 -8.43
N PRO A 37 24.26 -2.31 -8.44
CA PRO A 37 22.83 -2.07 -8.45
C PRO A 37 22.22 -2.52 -9.79
N ASN A 38 20.96 -2.98 -9.74
CA ASN A 38 20.16 -3.26 -10.93
C ASN A 38 19.45 -1.97 -11.39
N GLY A 39 19.29 -1.81 -12.71
CA GLY A 39 18.57 -0.69 -13.32
C GLY A 39 19.47 0.26 -14.12
N THR A 40 18.86 0.91 -15.14
CA THR A 40 19.54 1.76 -16.11
C THR A 40 20.16 3.03 -15.52
N VAL A 41 19.54 3.59 -14.48
CA VAL A 41 20.03 4.81 -13.81
C VAL A 41 21.19 4.46 -12.88
N GLY A 42 21.08 3.43 -12.07
CA GLY A 42 22.17 2.97 -11.20
C GLY A 42 23.40 2.53 -11.98
N ALA A 43 23.21 1.79 -13.07
CA ALA A 43 24.31 1.36 -13.93
C ALA A 43 24.99 2.52 -14.70
N ARG A 44 24.26 3.57 -15.07
CA ARG A 44 24.81 4.76 -15.72
C ARG A 44 25.60 5.67 -14.79
N ILE A 45 25.16 5.79 -13.53
CA ILE A 45 25.82 6.68 -12.55
C ILE A 45 27.07 6.01 -11.97
N HIS A 46 27.12 4.68 -11.86
CA HIS A 46 28.17 3.97 -11.12
C HIS A 46 29.10 3.12 -12.02
N GLY A 47 28.89 3.14 -13.32
CA GLY A 47 29.76 2.46 -14.27
C GLY A 47 29.88 0.94 -14.04
N ARG A 48 30.97 0.35 -14.56
CA ARG A 48 31.31 -1.08 -14.38
C ARG A 48 31.85 -1.44 -12.99
N PHE A 49 32.13 -0.45 -12.15
CA PHE A 49 32.82 -0.59 -10.87
C PHE A 49 31.82 -0.47 -9.72
N GLY A 50 30.96 -1.34 -9.40
CA GLY A 50 30.02 -1.34 -8.28
C GLY A 50 30.26 -0.33 -7.13
N LYS A 51 29.35 -0.25 -6.19
CA LYS A 51 29.55 0.54 -4.97
C LYS A 51 30.18 -0.32 -3.91
N SER A 52 31.31 0.11 -3.34
CA SER A 52 31.96 -0.57 -2.23
C SER A 52 31.21 -0.30 -0.93
N PHE A 53 31.15 -1.27 -0.05
CA PHE A 53 30.61 -1.13 1.29
C PHE A 53 31.50 -1.82 2.33
N THR A 54 31.30 -1.46 3.59
CA THR A 54 31.95 -2.09 4.75
C THR A 54 30.88 -2.59 5.72
N VAL A 55 31.04 -3.80 6.21
CA VAL A 55 30.20 -4.34 7.28
C VAL A 55 30.58 -3.69 8.61
N ARG A 56 29.67 -2.94 9.22
CA ARG A 56 29.90 -2.20 10.48
C ARG A 56 29.38 -2.93 11.71
N THR A 57 28.33 -3.72 11.54
CA THR A 57 27.79 -4.57 12.59
C THR A 57 27.42 -5.91 11.98
N PHE A 58 27.80 -6.98 12.64
CA PHE A 58 27.43 -8.34 12.29
C PHE A 58 27.21 -9.13 13.59
N VAL A 59 25.96 -9.13 14.05
CA VAL A 59 25.53 -9.89 15.24
C VAL A 59 24.61 -10.99 14.74
N PRO A 60 25.06 -12.25 14.71
CA PRO A 60 24.26 -13.36 14.22
C PRO A 60 22.84 -13.36 14.80
N GLU A 61 21.86 -13.58 13.93
CA GLU A 61 20.42 -13.64 14.25
C GLU A 61 19.81 -12.36 14.85
N ARG A 62 20.57 -11.24 14.88
CA ARG A 62 20.10 -9.98 15.49
C ARG A 62 20.28 -8.76 14.62
N GLU A 63 21.51 -8.45 14.18
CA GLU A 63 21.77 -7.20 13.47
C GLU A 63 22.84 -7.35 12.39
N LEU A 64 22.54 -6.84 11.20
CA LEU A 64 23.50 -6.60 10.15
C LEU A 64 23.43 -5.11 9.76
N ARG A 65 24.60 -4.44 9.79
CA ARG A 65 24.72 -3.07 9.30
C ARG A 65 25.88 -2.94 8.33
N ILE A 66 25.59 -2.39 7.18
CA ILE A 66 26.60 -1.98 6.20
C ILE A 66 26.67 -0.47 6.11
N GLU A 67 27.85 0.02 5.80
CA GLU A 67 28.10 1.42 5.47
C GLU A 67 28.67 1.50 4.07
N GLN A 68 28.11 2.40 3.29
CA GLN A 68 28.56 2.73 1.95
C GLN A 68 29.02 4.18 1.92
N PRO A 69 30.26 4.45 1.53
CA PRO A 69 30.73 5.81 1.31
C PRO A 69 29.92 6.50 0.21
N GLU A 70 29.57 7.75 0.46
CA GLU A 70 28.93 8.66 -0.51
C GLU A 70 29.75 9.95 -0.60
N PRO A 71 29.65 10.73 -1.69
CA PRO A 71 30.33 12.01 -1.79
C PRO A 71 29.96 12.90 -0.59
N ALA A 72 30.97 13.27 0.22
CA ALA A 72 30.84 14.06 1.45
C ALA A 72 29.90 13.44 2.52
N GLY A 73 29.84 12.10 2.63
CA GLY A 73 29.05 11.42 3.65
C GLY A 73 29.06 9.92 3.54
N SER A 74 28.09 9.28 4.19
CA SER A 74 27.91 7.83 4.14
C SER A 74 26.41 7.47 4.16
N MET A 75 26.08 6.34 3.52
CA MET A 75 24.81 5.65 3.67
C MET A 75 24.99 4.45 4.60
N HIS A 76 24.12 4.33 5.58
CA HIS A 76 24.05 3.18 6.48
C HIS A 76 22.76 2.43 6.24
N LEU A 77 22.86 1.15 6.02
CA LEU A 77 21.71 0.26 5.88
C LEU A 77 21.79 -0.80 6.98
N THR A 78 20.78 -0.84 7.82
CA THR A 78 20.73 -1.69 9.01
C THR A 78 19.52 -2.59 8.94
N TRP A 79 19.70 -3.89 9.11
CA TRP A 79 18.64 -4.87 9.35
C TRP A 79 18.69 -5.35 10.78
N ARG A 80 17.54 -5.40 11.43
CA ARG A 80 17.40 -5.97 12.78
C ARG A 80 16.36 -7.08 12.76
N LEU A 81 16.68 -8.17 13.43
CA LEU A 81 15.81 -9.30 13.66
C LEU A 81 15.45 -9.32 15.13
N THR A 82 14.15 -9.21 15.42
CA THR A 82 13.63 -9.24 16.79
C THR A 82 12.71 -10.45 16.92
N PRO A 83 13.02 -11.42 17.79
CA PRO A 83 12.12 -12.52 18.07
C PRO A 83 10.77 -12.01 18.56
N ARG A 84 9.68 -12.61 18.06
CA ARG A 84 8.29 -12.37 18.47
C ARG A 84 7.61 -13.71 18.67
N ASP A 85 6.50 -13.72 19.40
CA ASP A 85 5.70 -14.92 19.56
C ASP A 85 5.25 -15.43 18.16
N GLY A 86 5.67 -16.66 17.85
CA GLY A 86 5.37 -17.32 16.57
C GLY A 86 6.21 -16.87 15.37
N GLY A 87 7.26 -16.03 15.55
CA GLY A 87 8.06 -15.61 14.40
C GLY A 87 9.22 -14.65 14.69
N THR A 88 9.63 -13.93 13.66
CA THR A 88 10.69 -12.93 13.73
C THR A 88 10.26 -11.66 13.04
N GLU A 89 10.27 -10.55 13.74
CA GLU A 89 10.11 -9.23 13.16
C GLU A 89 11.42 -8.79 12.51
N ILE A 90 11.36 -8.36 11.25
CA ILE A 90 12.50 -7.81 10.51
C ILE A 90 12.25 -6.33 10.29
N SER A 91 13.17 -5.49 10.72
CA SER A 91 13.18 -4.08 10.38
C SER A 91 14.39 -3.73 9.52
N GLN A 92 14.17 -2.81 8.57
CA GLN A 92 15.21 -2.21 7.73
C GLN A 92 15.22 -0.71 7.95
N GLU A 93 16.40 -0.18 8.29
CA GLU A 93 16.62 1.24 8.49
C GLU A 93 17.66 1.74 7.50
N LEU A 94 17.34 2.83 6.80
CA LEU A 94 18.26 3.53 5.90
C LEU A 94 18.57 4.91 6.47
N ARG A 95 19.87 5.17 6.73
CA ARG A 95 20.33 6.44 7.29
C ARG A 95 21.45 7.03 6.43
N PHE A 96 21.35 8.32 6.15
CA PHE A 96 22.40 9.09 5.49
C PHE A 96 23.05 10.06 6.45
N THR A 97 24.36 10.24 6.33
CA THR A 97 25.16 11.15 7.15
C THR A 97 26.06 12.02 6.27
N GLY A 98 26.56 13.15 6.80
CA GLY A 98 27.43 14.08 6.09
C GLY A 98 26.71 15.17 5.31
N ALA A 99 27.48 16.06 4.66
CA ALA A 99 26.96 17.24 3.97
C ALA A 99 26.09 16.91 2.75
N SER A 100 26.28 15.74 2.13
CA SER A 100 25.49 15.29 0.98
C SER A 100 24.23 14.49 1.38
N ALA A 101 23.97 14.28 2.67
CA ALA A 101 22.92 13.40 3.17
C ALA A 101 21.53 13.67 2.54
N GLY A 102 21.13 14.93 2.43
CA GLY A 102 19.85 15.31 1.84
C GLY A 102 19.74 14.95 0.36
N ALA A 103 20.78 15.21 -0.42
CA ALA A 103 20.80 14.89 -1.85
C ALA A 103 20.87 13.37 -2.09
N ALA A 104 21.75 12.67 -1.36
CA ALA A 104 21.90 11.22 -1.45
C ALA A 104 20.59 10.51 -1.08
N ARG A 105 19.95 10.95 0.00
CA ARG A 105 18.66 10.44 0.45
C ARG A 105 17.58 10.61 -0.63
N ALA A 106 17.46 11.79 -1.22
CA ALA A 106 16.46 12.06 -2.26
C ALA A 106 16.64 11.14 -3.49
N ILE A 107 17.88 10.75 -3.80
CA ILE A 107 18.21 9.89 -4.94
C ILE A 107 18.03 8.40 -4.60
N VAL A 108 18.50 7.96 -3.43
CA VAL A 108 18.62 6.53 -3.09
C VAL A 108 17.36 5.98 -2.46
N ARG A 109 16.68 6.77 -1.62
CA ARG A 109 15.48 6.35 -0.88
C ARG A 109 14.42 5.67 -1.77
N PRO A 110 14.03 6.21 -2.94
CA PRO A 110 13.01 5.57 -3.79
C PRO A 110 13.39 4.15 -4.24
N PHE A 111 14.69 3.84 -4.36
CA PHE A 111 15.15 2.51 -4.78
C PHE A 111 15.21 1.49 -3.64
N VAL A 112 15.29 1.96 -2.40
CA VAL A 112 15.39 1.08 -1.22
C VAL A 112 14.02 0.86 -0.58
N GLU A 113 13.18 1.88 -0.53
CA GLU A 113 11.85 1.81 0.10
C GLU A 113 10.76 1.29 -0.83
N THR A 114 10.86 1.61 -2.14
CA THR A 114 9.93 1.06 -3.13
C THR A 114 10.02 -0.47 -3.13
N ASP A 115 8.88 -1.13 -3.05
CA ASP A 115 8.77 -2.59 -2.99
C ASP A 115 9.44 -3.27 -1.78
N ALA A 116 9.80 -2.54 -0.72
CA ALA A 116 10.48 -3.11 0.45
C ALA A 116 9.71 -4.31 1.03
N ARG A 117 8.38 -4.22 1.18
CA ARG A 117 7.55 -5.35 1.65
C ARG A 117 7.59 -6.54 0.71
N VAL A 118 7.56 -6.29 -0.60
CA VAL A 118 7.67 -7.35 -1.62
C VAL A 118 9.04 -8.01 -1.54
N ASN A 119 10.09 -7.24 -1.29
CA ASN A 119 11.44 -7.79 -1.09
C ASN A 119 11.53 -8.63 0.19
N PHE A 120 10.90 -8.20 1.28
CA PHE A 120 10.80 -9.01 2.49
C PHE A 120 10.01 -10.31 2.27
N SER A 121 8.96 -10.29 1.45
CA SER A 121 8.25 -11.52 1.10
C SER A 121 9.10 -12.49 0.28
N ARG A 122 9.99 -11.99 -0.60
CA ARG A 122 11.01 -12.83 -1.30
C ARG A 122 12.03 -13.40 -0.32
N LEU A 123 12.55 -12.54 0.57
CA LEU A 123 13.47 -12.97 1.63
C LEU A 123 12.86 -14.06 2.51
N ALA A 124 11.61 -13.88 2.95
CA ALA A 124 10.91 -14.86 3.77
C ALA A 124 10.79 -16.22 3.07
N ARG A 125 10.40 -16.22 1.79
CA ARG A 125 10.30 -17.45 0.96
C ARG A 125 11.66 -18.11 0.76
N LEU A 126 12.69 -17.35 0.44
CA LEU A 126 14.05 -17.87 0.26
C LEU A 126 14.59 -18.45 1.57
N ALA A 127 14.23 -17.86 2.68
CA ALA A 127 14.55 -18.35 4.02
C ALA A 127 13.75 -19.59 4.46
N GLY A 128 12.92 -20.13 3.59
CA GLY A 128 12.16 -21.36 3.84
C GLY A 128 10.88 -21.15 4.65
N LEU A 129 10.28 -19.95 4.62
CA LEU A 129 8.96 -19.75 5.22
C LEU A 129 7.95 -20.63 4.47
N VAL A 130 7.44 -21.64 5.15
CA VAL A 130 6.38 -22.52 4.67
C VAL A 130 5.11 -22.18 5.42
N PRO A 131 3.98 -21.94 4.73
CA PRO A 131 2.70 -21.77 5.39
C PRO A 131 2.34 -22.98 6.25
N ALA A 132 1.80 -22.75 7.44
CA ALA A 132 1.28 -23.80 8.31
C ALA A 132 0.13 -24.57 7.62
N ALA A 133 -0.21 -25.76 8.13
CA ALA A 133 -1.28 -26.57 7.53
C ALA A 133 -2.62 -25.85 7.55
N ASP A 134 -2.89 -25.12 8.61
CA ASP A 134 -4.07 -24.28 8.87
C ASP A 134 -3.95 -22.83 8.36
N ALA A 135 -2.87 -22.50 7.64
CA ALA A 135 -2.70 -21.16 7.07
C ALA A 135 -3.85 -20.82 6.12
N LEU A 136 -4.32 -19.59 6.22
CA LEU A 136 -5.38 -19.05 5.39
C LEU A 136 -4.92 -18.95 3.92
N THR A 137 -5.70 -19.51 3.01
CA THR A 137 -5.54 -19.29 1.57
C THR A 137 -6.26 -18.00 1.21
N VAL A 138 -5.55 -17.01 0.68
CA VAL A 138 -6.10 -15.69 0.38
C VAL A 138 -6.06 -15.45 -1.12
N VAL A 139 -7.22 -15.35 -1.74
CA VAL A 139 -7.39 -15.01 -3.15
C VAL A 139 -7.64 -13.51 -3.26
N ILE A 140 -6.73 -12.80 -3.93
CA ILE A 140 -6.77 -11.34 -4.05
C ILE A 140 -7.09 -10.93 -5.49
N ALA A 141 -8.30 -10.47 -5.73
CA ALA A 141 -8.70 -9.87 -7.00
C ALA A 141 -8.19 -8.43 -7.07
N GLY A 142 -7.54 -8.05 -8.19
CA GLY A 142 -6.82 -6.78 -8.28
C GLY A 142 -5.46 -6.79 -7.53
N GLY A 143 -4.96 -7.98 -7.21
CA GLY A 143 -3.77 -8.19 -6.40
C GLY A 143 -2.46 -7.65 -6.97
N THR A 144 -2.40 -7.33 -8.26
CA THR A 144 -1.23 -6.68 -8.90
C THR A 144 -1.29 -5.15 -8.84
N GLY A 145 -2.35 -4.56 -8.28
CA GLY A 145 -2.45 -3.13 -7.99
C GLY A 145 -1.64 -2.73 -6.75
N ALA A 146 -1.52 -1.42 -6.49
CA ALA A 146 -0.71 -0.91 -5.39
C ALA A 146 -1.10 -1.53 -4.03
N LEU A 147 -2.36 -1.41 -3.61
CA LEU A 147 -2.82 -1.99 -2.33
C LEU A 147 -2.78 -3.51 -2.33
N GLY A 148 -3.15 -4.15 -3.46
CA GLY A 148 -3.14 -5.60 -3.58
C GLY A 148 -1.74 -6.21 -3.40
N THR A 149 -0.72 -5.55 -3.95
CA THR A 149 0.68 -5.96 -3.80
C THR A 149 1.17 -5.80 -2.35
N GLN A 150 0.79 -4.73 -1.68
CA GLN A 150 1.14 -4.50 -0.27
C GLN A 150 0.50 -5.55 0.65
N ILE A 151 -0.80 -5.84 0.47
CA ILE A 151 -1.48 -6.91 1.22
C ILE A 151 -0.84 -8.27 0.94
N ALA A 152 -0.59 -8.59 -0.33
CA ALA A 152 0.03 -9.87 -0.70
C ALA A 152 1.37 -10.07 -0.02
N ALA A 153 2.20 -9.02 0.03
CA ALA A 153 3.49 -9.07 0.69
C ALA A 153 3.37 -9.19 2.22
N ASP A 154 2.49 -8.40 2.85
CA ASP A 154 2.25 -8.45 4.29
C ASP A 154 1.78 -9.83 4.74
N LEU A 155 0.77 -10.39 4.06
CA LEU A 155 0.20 -11.68 4.40
C LEU A 155 1.17 -12.84 4.10
N THR A 156 1.98 -12.75 3.02
CA THR A 156 3.03 -13.74 2.75
C THR A 156 4.07 -13.76 3.86
N CYS A 157 4.52 -12.60 4.36
CA CYS A 157 5.46 -12.53 5.48
C CYS A 157 4.88 -13.10 6.79
N ARG A 158 3.56 -13.21 6.88
CA ARG A 158 2.82 -13.82 8.01
C ARG A 158 2.47 -15.28 7.78
N GLY A 159 3.03 -15.91 6.76
CA GLY A 159 2.86 -17.33 6.49
C GLY A 159 1.54 -17.72 5.83
N GLN A 160 0.79 -16.76 5.27
CA GLN A 160 -0.45 -17.07 4.55
C GLN A 160 -0.18 -17.50 3.09
N ARG A 161 -1.09 -18.29 2.50
CA ARG A 161 -1.01 -18.72 1.10
C ARG A 161 -1.70 -17.70 0.21
N ILE A 162 -0.97 -17.09 -0.72
CA ILE A 162 -1.48 -15.99 -1.53
C ILE A 162 -1.61 -16.40 -3.00
N THR A 163 -2.79 -16.15 -3.58
CA THR A 163 -3.04 -16.20 -5.02
C THR A 163 -3.61 -14.88 -5.50
N LEU A 164 -2.97 -14.27 -6.50
CA LEU A 164 -3.44 -13.04 -7.12
C LEU A 164 -4.27 -13.36 -8.36
N LEU A 165 -5.49 -12.85 -8.45
CA LEU A 165 -6.23 -12.83 -9.69
C LEU A 165 -5.85 -11.57 -10.49
N THR A 166 -5.37 -11.76 -11.70
CA THR A 166 -4.88 -10.67 -12.56
C THR A 166 -5.27 -10.87 -14.02
N ARG A 167 -5.51 -9.77 -14.73
CA ARG A 167 -5.78 -9.81 -16.19
C ARG A 167 -4.51 -10.08 -17.02
N ARG A 168 -3.36 -9.84 -16.45
CA ARG A 168 -2.04 -10.10 -17.06
C ARG A 168 -1.02 -10.34 -15.95
N ARG A 169 -0.32 -11.44 -16.05
CA ARG A 169 0.73 -11.80 -15.08
C ARG A 169 1.85 -10.76 -15.07
N ASN A 170 2.32 -10.46 -13.87
CA ASN A 170 3.51 -9.64 -13.65
C ASN A 170 4.64 -10.54 -13.11
N PRO A 171 5.62 -10.92 -13.94
CA PRO A 171 6.70 -11.82 -13.54
C PRO A 171 7.63 -11.21 -12.47
N ALA A 172 7.58 -9.90 -12.27
CA ALA A 172 8.35 -9.24 -11.22
C ALA A 172 7.78 -9.49 -9.81
N LEU A 173 6.53 -9.95 -9.68
CA LEU A 173 5.92 -10.24 -8.38
C LEU A 173 6.17 -11.70 -7.97
N PRO A 174 6.57 -11.96 -6.70
CA PRO A 174 6.92 -13.32 -6.24
C PRO A 174 5.69 -14.15 -5.81
N PHE A 175 4.48 -13.77 -6.17
CA PHE A 175 3.24 -14.42 -5.75
C PHE A 175 2.69 -15.34 -6.83
N ARG A 176 1.93 -16.38 -6.43
CA ARG A 176 1.13 -17.17 -7.35
C ARG A 176 0.13 -16.25 -8.05
N GLN A 177 0.00 -16.38 -9.36
CA GLN A 177 -0.87 -15.53 -10.15
C GLN A 177 -1.73 -16.40 -11.07
N THR A 178 -3.03 -16.17 -11.05
CA THR A 178 -3.99 -16.82 -11.92
C THR A 178 -4.70 -15.78 -12.77
N GLU A 179 -4.72 -16.03 -14.08
CA GLU A 179 -5.33 -15.09 -15.02
C GLU A 179 -6.85 -15.21 -15.00
N TRP A 180 -7.51 -14.08 -15.05
CA TRP A 180 -8.95 -13.92 -15.17
C TRP A 180 -9.29 -12.69 -16.01
N ASP A 181 -10.51 -12.61 -16.52
CA ASP A 181 -10.98 -11.44 -17.30
C ASP A 181 -11.59 -10.32 -16.45
N GLY A 182 -11.86 -10.60 -15.16
CA GLY A 182 -12.53 -9.70 -14.23
C GLY A 182 -14.04 -9.53 -14.51
N ARG A 183 -14.68 -10.48 -15.21
CA ARG A 183 -16.08 -10.36 -15.64
C ARG A 183 -16.86 -11.67 -15.58
N SER A 184 -16.23 -12.77 -15.90
CA SER A 184 -16.90 -14.06 -16.01
C SER A 184 -16.26 -15.12 -15.12
N VAL A 185 -17.06 -16.10 -14.71
CA VAL A 185 -16.57 -17.30 -14.04
C VAL A 185 -15.83 -18.17 -15.06
N GLY A 186 -14.60 -18.53 -14.75
CA GLY A 186 -13.74 -19.32 -15.61
C GLY A 186 -12.88 -20.29 -14.82
N ALA A 187 -11.80 -20.78 -15.43
CA ALA A 187 -10.88 -21.74 -14.78
C ALA A 187 -10.28 -21.21 -13.46
N TRP A 188 -10.14 -19.92 -13.31
CA TRP A 188 -9.67 -19.25 -12.08
C TRP A 188 -10.56 -19.55 -10.85
N ALA A 189 -11.84 -19.90 -11.06
CA ALA A 189 -12.74 -20.25 -9.96
C ALA A 189 -12.28 -21.49 -9.16
N ALA A 190 -11.37 -22.28 -9.72
CA ALA A 190 -10.72 -23.37 -9.00
C ALA A 190 -9.94 -22.88 -7.78
N GLU A 191 -9.41 -21.64 -7.79
CA GLU A 191 -8.69 -21.05 -6.65
C GLU A 191 -9.60 -20.86 -5.41
N LEU A 192 -10.92 -20.74 -5.62
CA LEU A 192 -11.91 -20.66 -4.53
C LEU A 192 -12.36 -22.04 -4.02
N ARG A 193 -11.87 -23.15 -4.61
CA ARG A 193 -12.20 -24.51 -4.21
C ARG A 193 -11.05 -25.23 -3.52
N GLU A 194 -9.94 -24.55 -3.30
CA GLU A 194 -8.80 -25.09 -2.54
C GLU A 194 -9.29 -25.53 -1.14
N PRO A 195 -8.83 -26.68 -0.64
CA PRO A 195 -9.22 -27.15 0.68
C PRO A 195 -8.60 -26.30 1.79
N GLY A 196 -9.29 -26.24 2.93
CA GLY A 196 -8.85 -25.48 4.11
C GLY A 196 -9.47 -24.10 4.20
N PRO A 197 -9.00 -23.28 5.18
CA PRO A 197 -9.55 -21.95 5.40
C PRO A 197 -9.23 -21.02 4.22
N LEU A 198 -10.25 -20.29 3.76
CA LEU A 198 -10.22 -19.49 2.55
C LEU A 198 -10.71 -18.07 2.79
N ALA A 199 -9.98 -17.11 2.26
CA ALA A 199 -10.41 -15.72 2.21
C ALA A 199 -10.41 -15.17 0.78
N VAL A 200 -11.33 -14.25 0.53
CA VAL A 200 -11.37 -13.43 -0.69
C VAL A 200 -11.14 -11.97 -0.32
N ILE A 201 -10.20 -11.32 -1.00
CA ILE A 201 -10.03 -9.86 -0.95
C ILE A 201 -10.30 -9.31 -2.34
N ASN A 202 -11.38 -8.56 -2.48
CA ASN A 202 -11.73 -7.95 -3.77
C ASN A 202 -11.34 -6.48 -3.81
N LEU A 203 -10.24 -6.18 -4.50
CA LEU A 203 -9.74 -4.83 -4.80
C LEU A 203 -9.85 -4.51 -6.30
N ALA A 204 -10.57 -5.33 -7.06
CA ALA A 204 -10.64 -5.17 -8.50
C ALA A 204 -11.39 -3.88 -8.89
N GLY A 205 -10.81 -3.12 -9.79
CA GLY A 205 -11.41 -1.90 -10.31
C GLY A 205 -10.44 -1.08 -11.15
N LYS A 206 -10.99 -0.28 -12.07
CA LYS A 206 -10.25 0.73 -12.82
C LYS A 206 -9.83 1.87 -11.89
N LEU A 207 -8.63 2.43 -12.08
CA LEU A 207 -8.17 3.63 -11.36
C LEU A 207 -9.11 4.81 -11.61
N VAL A 208 -9.43 5.55 -10.54
CA VAL A 208 -10.34 6.70 -10.56
C VAL A 208 -9.69 7.97 -11.15
N ASP A 209 -8.36 7.97 -11.34
CA ASP A 209 -7.61 9.09 -11.90
C ASP A 209 -7.84 9.18 -13.42
N CYS A 210 -9.04 9.58 -13.81
CA CYS A 210 -9.46 9.76 -15.20
C CYS A 210 -10.52 10.86 -15.29
N ARG A 211 -10.72 11.44 -16.50
CA ARG A 211 -11.80 12.44 -16.71
C ARG A 211 -13.16 11.81 -16.44
N PRO A 212 -14.11 12.53 -15.80
CA PRO A 212 -15.44 12.01 -15.48
C PRO A 212 -16.38 12.08 -16.70
N THR A 213 -15.98 11.46 -17.82
CA THR A 213 -16.85 11.28 -18.98
C THR A 213 -17.80 10.12 -18.74
N GLU A 214 -18.96 10.10 -19.38
CA GLU A 214 -19.94 9.00 -19.29
C GLU A 214 -19.27 7.65 -19.55
N ARG A 215 -18.44 7.55 -20.59
CA ARG A 215 -17.68 6.35 -20.90
C ARG A 215 -16.77 5.93 -19.74
N ASN A 216 -15.99 6.85 -19.16
CA ASN A 216 -15.10 6.52 -18.06
C ASN A 216 -15.86 6.14 -16.79
N ILE A 217 -16.99 6.81 -16.51
CA ILE A 217 -17.88 6.49 -15.39
C ILE A 217 -18.47 5.08 -15.57
N ALA A 218 -18.93 4.75 -16.76
CA ALA A 218 -19.41 3.41 -17.09
C ALA A 218 -18.31 2.34 -16.91
N GLU A 219 -17.09 2.62 -17.36
CA GLU A 219 -15.93 1.72 -17.18
C GLU A 219 -15.50 1.61 -15.70
N LEU A 220 -15.58 2.68 -14.92
CA LEU A 220 -15.33 2.66 -13.48
C LEU A 220 -16.33 1.76 -12.75
N ARG A 221 -17.61 1.86 -13.13
CA ARG A 221 -18.69 1.05 -12.57
C ARG A 221 -18.55 -0.42 -12.98
N SER A 222 -18.50 -0.69 -14.30
CA SER A 222 -18.44 -2.06 -14.81
C SER A 222 -17.23 -2.82 -14.31
N SER A 223 -16.04 -2.19 -14.26
CA SER A 223 -14.83 -2.85 -13.74
C SER A 223 -14.93 -3.31 -12.29
N ARG A 224 -15.88 -2.77 -11.52
CA ARG A 224 -16.14 -3.12 -10.11
C ARG A 224 -17.31 -4.07 -9.97
N VAL A 225 -18.42 -3.73 -10.58
CA VAL A 225 -19.65 -4.52 -10.56
C VAL A 225 -19.42 -5.88 -11.20
N ASP A 226 -18.87 -5.93 -12.44
CA ASP A 226 -18.66 -7.19 -13.15
C ASP A 226 -17.68 -8.12 -12.41
N SER A 227 -16.60 -7.55 -11.86
CA SER A 227 -15.61 -8.33 -11.12
C SER A 227 -16.18 -8.87 -9.79
N THR A 228 -16.98 -8.09 -9.08
CA THR A 228 -17.65 -8.53 -7.86
C THR A 228 -18.68 -9.60 -8.17
N ALA A 229 -19.51 -9.42 -9.20
CA ALA A 229 -20.49 -10.41 -9.64
C ALA A 229 -19.83 -11.76 -10.01
N ALA A 230 -18.71 -11.71 -10.73
CA ALA A 230 -17.96 -12.92 -11.09
C ALA A 230 -17.42 -13.66 -9.86
N LEU A 231 -16.88 -12.93 -8.88
CA LEU A 231 -16.37 -13.53 -7.64
C LEU A 231 -17.51 -14.13 -6.79
N VAL A 232 -18.63 -13.39 -6.64
CA VAL A 232 -19.84 -13.86 -5.93
C VAL A 232 -20.40 -15.12 -6.59
N ALA A 233 -20.50 -15.12 -7.92
CA ALA A 233 -20.95 -16.29 -8.67
C ALA A 233 -20.00 -17.48 -8.51
N ALA A 234 -18.70 -17.28 -8.55
CA ALA A 234 -17.70 -18.33 -8.34
C ALA A 234 -17.73 -18.88 -6.90
N ALA A 235 -17.89 -18.03 -5.90
CA ALA A 235 -18.09 -18.44 -4.52
C ALA A 235 -19.39 -19.22 -4.34
N GLY A 236 -20.44 -18.88 -5.10
CA GLY A 236 -21.73 -19.61 -5.11
C GLY A 236 -21.64 -21.04 -5.68
N LEU A 237 -20.51 -21.43 -6.31
CA LEU A 237 -20.26 -22.80 -6.76
C LEU A 237 -19.66 -23.68 -5.65
N ARG A 238 -19.45 -23.16 -4.46
CA ARG A 238 -18.99 -23.90 -3.28
C ARG A 238 -20.17 -24.46 -2.50
N ASP A 239 -19.96 -25.58 -1.85
CA ASP A 239 -20.93 -26.17 -0.93
C ASP A 239 -21.08 -25.38 0.37
N THR A 240 -20.03 -24.65 0.76
CA THR A 240 -19.97 -23.78 1.95
C THR A 240 -19.48 -22.39 1.59
N PRO A 241 -19.92 -21.36 2.34
CA PRO A 241 -19.36 -20.02 2.21
C PRO A 241 -17.83 -20.01 2.38
N VAL A 242 -17.15 -18.97 1.90
CA VAL A 242 -15.75 -18.75 2.26
C VAL A 242 -15.65 -18.26 3.71
N ASP A 243 -14.54 -18.52 4.40
CA ASP A 243 -14.42 -18.14 5.81
C ASP A 243 -14.40 -16.62 5.99
N TYR A 244 -13.67 -15.91 5.11
CA TYR A 244 -13.55 -14.45 5.18
C TYR A 244 -13.70 -13.80 3.81
N TRP A 245 -14.34 -12.61 3.79
CA TRP A 245 -14.42 -11.78 2.59
C TRP A 245 -14.20 -10.30 2.93
N VAL A 246 -13.18 -9.69 2.33
CA VAL A 246 -12.98 -8.25 2.36
C VAL A 246 -13.35 -7.67 1.00
N GLN A 247 -14.48 -7.00 0.94
CA GLN A 247 -14.97 -6.29 -0.24
C GLN A 247 -14.51 -4.84 -0.16
N ALA A 248 -13.67 -4.41 -1.10
CA ALA A 248 -13.28 -3.01 -1.16
C ALA A 248 -14.48 -2.12 -1.51
N SER A 249 -14.50 -0.95 -0.90
CA SER A 249 -15.33 0.19 -1.21
C SER A 249 -14.54 1.47 -0.93
N THR A 250 -15.18 2.61 -0.87
CA THR A 250 -14.53 3.91 -0.75
C THR A 250 -15.36 4.91 0.04
N THR A 251 -14.71 5.79 0.80
CA THR A 251 -15.41 6.95 1.42
C THR A 251 -15.94 7.95 0.38
N ALA A 252 -15.51 7.87 -0.88
CA ALA A 252 -16.09 8.64 -1.97
C ALA A 252 -17.56 8.30 -2.25
N ILE A 253 -18.10 7.23 -1.65
CA ILE A 253 -19.52 6.88 -1.72
C ILE A 253 -20.42 8.01 -1.18
N TRP A 254 -19.92 8.85 -0.27
CA TRP A 254 -20.66 10.03 0.21
C TRP A 254 -20.48 11.29 -0.65
N SER A 255 -19.75 11.20 -1.78
CA SER A 255 -19.46 12.32 -2.68
C SER A 255 -18.88 13.53 -1.95
N ASP A 256 -19.55 14.68 -1.98
CA ASP A 256 -19.20 15.85 -1.18
C ASP A 256 -20.13 15.92 0.03
N ALA A 257 -19.61 15.61 1.21
CA ALA A 257 -20.42 15.54 2.43
C ALA A 257 -20.44 16.84 3.25
N GLY A 258 -19.72 17.87 2.79
CA GLY A 258 -19.61 19.16 3.53
C GLY A 258 -19.13 18.91 4.96
N GLU A 259 -19.90 19.39 5.95
CA GLU A 259 -19.59 19.25 7.39
C GLU A 259 -20.13 17.96 8.01
N THR A 260 -20.87 17.14 7.26
CA THR A 260 -21.43 15.91 7.80
C THR A 260 -20.32 14.94 8.16
N ARG A 261 -20.31 14.49 9.42
CA ARG A 261 -19.47 13.38 9.84
C ARG A 261 -20.04 12.08 9.31
N CYS A 262 -19.27 11.43 8.41
CA CYS A 262 -19.67 10.20 7.78
C CYS A 262 -19.09 9.01 8.55
N THR A 263 -19.97 8.11 8.99
CA THR A 263 -19.64 6.86 9.66
C THR A 263 -20.31 5.68 8.93
N GLU A 264 -20.16 4.49 9.42
CA GLU A 264 -20.72 3.28 8.82
C GLU A 264 -22.23 3.38 8.57
N THR A 265 -22.95 4.07 9.47
CA THR A 265 -24.42 4.20 9.47
C THR A 265 -24.92 5.45 8.73
N THR A 266 -24.03 6.33 8.28
CA THR A 266 -24.43 7.56 7.59
C THR A 266 -25.12 7.25 6.25
N PRO A 267 -26.34 7.77 6.02
CA PRO A 267 -27.06 7.56 4.77
C PRO A 267 -26.27 8.01 3.53
N LEU A 268 -26.49 7.29 2.42
CA LEU A 268 -25.85 7.65 1.16
C LEU A 268 -26.62 8.77 0.45
N PRO A 269 -25.94 9.79 -0.09
CA PRO A 269 -26.57 10.84 -0.90
C PRO A 269 -26.86 10.32 -2.31
N VAL A 270 -27.66 11.04 -3.07
CA VAL A 270 -27.75 10.84 -4.53
C VAL A 270 -26.35 11.05 -5.18
N GLY A 271 -25.60 12.01 -4.70
CA GLY A 271 -24.18 12.23 -4.95
C GLY A 271 -23.78 12.38 -6.42
N LEU A 272 -22.46 12.32 -6.65
CA LEU A 272 -21.86 12.46 -7.98
C LEU A 272 -21.86 11.11 -8.74
N PRO A 273 -22.14 11.10 -10.04
CA PRO A 273 -22.16 9.88 -10.85
C PRO A 273 -20.86 9.06 -10.78
N GLN A 274 -19.70 9.72 -10.74
CA GLN A 274 -18.38 9.08 -10.68
C GLN A 274 -17.96 8.67 -9.24
N MET A 275 -18.71 9.02 -8.23
CA MET A 275 -18.46 8.70 -6.82
C MET A 275 -19.56 7.80 -6.27
N THR A 276 -20.63 8.33 -5.69
CA THR A 276 -21.78 7.53 -5.21
C THR A 276 -22.32 6.62 -6.32
N GLY A 277 -22.50 7.14 -7.54
CA GLY A 277 -23.03 6.37 -8.67
C GLY A 277 -22.13 5.22 -9.16
N VAL A 278 -20.87 5.15 -8.70
CA VAL A 278 -19.98 3.99 -8.93
C VAL A 278 -19.92 3.11 -7.69
N ALA A 279 -19.76 3.71 -6.50
CA ALA A 279 -19.48 2.98 -5.28
C ALA A 279 -20.72 2.24 -4.73
N GLN A 280 -21.91 2.84 -4.81
CA GLN A 280 -23.13 2.23 -4.31
C GLN A 280 -23.49 0.95 -5.09
N PRO A 281 -23.59 0.92 -6.43
CA PRO A 281 -23.84 -0.32 -7.17
C PRO A 281 -22.75 -1.38 -6.95
N TRP A 282 -21.51 -0.96 -6.66
CA TRP A 282 -20.42 -1.87 -6.33
C TRP A 282 -20.66 -2.59 -5.00
N GLU A 283 -21.05 -1.86 -3.93
CA GLU A 283 -21.41 -2.48 -2.65
C GLU A 283 -22.64 -3.39 -2.79
N GLU A 284 -23.68 -2.94 -3.50
CA GLU A 284 -24.93 -3.67 -3.73
C GLU A 284 -24.74 -4.99 -4.50
N THR A 285 -23.66 -5.11 -5.26
CA THR A 285 -23.35 -6.35 -6.03
C THR A 285 -22.77 -7.44 -5.13
N PHE A 286 -22.23 -7.10 -3.97
CA PHE A 286 -21.70 -8.09 -3.03
C PHE A 286 -22.84 -8.83 -2.34
N ASP A 287 -22.74 -10.17 -2.26
CA ASP A 287 -23.69 -11.04 -1.54
C ASP A 287 -23.06 -11.53 -0.24
N PRO A 288 -23.49 -11.02 0.92
CA PRO A 288 -22.97 -11.42 2.22
C PRO A 288 -23.12 -12.93 2.52
N ALA A 289 -24.09 -13.61 1.89
CA ALA A 289 -24.29 -15.04 2.09
C ALA A 289 -23.15 -15.91 1.52
N ARG A 290 -22.20 -15.32 0.82
CA ARG A 290 -21.02 -16.01 0.26
C ARG A 290 -19.84 -16.11 1.23
N ALA A 291 -19.93 -15.51 2.40
CA ALA A 291 -18.87 -15.55 3.41
C ALA A 291 -19.44 -15.70 4.82
N GLU A 292 -18.73 -16.42 5.69
CA GLU A 292 -19.06 -16.52 7.10
C GLU A 292 -18.78 -15.21 7.83
N HIS A 293 -17.59 -14.61 7.52
CA HIS A 293 -17.19 -13.31 8.01
C HIS A 293 -16.92 -12.39 6.83
N TRP A 294 -17.59 -11.25 6.76
CA TRP A 294 -17.42 -10.33 5.66
C TRP A 294 -17.27 -8.87 6.13
N THR A 295 -16.53 -8.11 5.37
CA THR A 295 -16.33 -6.67 5.59
C THR A 295 -16.41 -5.94 4.25
N ILE A 296 -17.33 -4.96 4.15
CA ILE A 296 -17.28 -3.94 3.09
C ILE A 296 -16.42 -2.80 3.61
N LEU A 297 -15.22 -2.67 3.08
CA LEU A 297 -14.21 -1.74 3.56
C LEU A 297 -14.28 -0.40 2.81
N ARG A 298 -14.99 0.60 3.35
CA ARG A 298 -15.05 1.97 2.83
C ARG A 298 -13.74 2.68 3.11
N THR A 299 -12.80 2.53 2.21
CA THR A 299 -11.44 3.06 2.36
C THR A 299 -11.37 4.54 2.04
N SER A 300 -10.76 5.32 2.94
CA SER A 300 -10.35 6.70 2.73
C SER A 300 -9.10 6.78 1.85
N ILE A 301 -8.47 7.95 1.73
CA ILE A 301 -7.24 8.09 0.97
C ILE A 301 -6.10 7.40 1.72
N VAL A 302 -5.62 6.27 1.19
CA VAL A 302 -4.48 5.57 1.76
C VAL A 302 -3.20 6.34 1.44
N LEU A 303 -2.52 6.79 2.50
CA LEU A 303 -1.21 7.41 2.40
C LEU A 303 -0.15 6.32 2.35
N ASP A 304 0.54 6.25 1.24
CA ASP A 304 1.63 5.31 0.94
C ASP A 304 2.67 6.04 0.10
N PRO A 305 3.98 5.81 0.29
CA PRO A 305 5.03 6.50 -0.46
C PRO A 305 4.88 6.35 -1.98
N ASP A 306 4.31 5.22 -2.40
CA ASP A 306 4.12 4.89 -3.81
C ASP A 306 2.73 5.26 -4.35
N ALA A 307 1.80 5.66 -3.47
CA ALA A 307 0.46 6.05 -3.89
C ALA A 307 0.49 7.28 -4.83
N PRO A 308 -0.20 7.22 -5.99
CA PRO A 308 -0.23 8.32 -6.95
C PRO A 308 -0.68 9.66 -6.34
N ALA A 309 -1.62 9.62 -5.41
CA ALA A 309 -2.16 10.82 -4.74
C ALA A 309 -1.08 11.55 -3.93
N LEU A 310 -0.37 10.84 -3.03
CA LEU A 310 0.68 11.44 -2.21
C LEU A 310 1.87 11.90 -3.06
N LYS A 311 2.30 11.08 -4.03
CA LYS A 311 3.37 11.46 -4.98
C LYS A 311 3.04 12.77 -5.71
N ARG A 312 1.82 12.89 -6.24
CA ARG A 312 1.39 14.09 -6.96
C ARG A 312 1.36 15.32 -6.05
N LEU A 313 0.77 15.21 -4.86
CA LEU A 313 0.74 16.30 -3.88
C LEU A 313 2.16 16.74 -3.47
N ALA A 314 3.05 15.79 -3.19
CA ALA A 314 4.44 16.08 -2.85
C ALA A 314 5.20 16.76 -4.02
N GLN A 315 5.01 16.30 -5.26
CA GLN A 315 5.61 16.90 -6.45
C GLN A 315 5.14 18.33 -6.68
N LEU A 316 3.83 18.59 -6.59
CA LEU A 316 3.24 19.93 -6.72
C LEU A 316 3.78 20.86 -5.63
N THR A 317 3.85 20.37 -4.38
CA THR A 317 4.39 21.14 -3.26
C THR A 317 5.86 21.49 -3.47
N LYS A 318 6.69 20.52 -3.93
CA LYS A 318 8.10 20.76 -4.28
C LYS A 318 8.26 21.78 -5.41
N ALA A 319 7.33 21.81 -6.35
CA ALA A 319 7.32 22.79 -7.47
C ALA A 319 6.76 24.17 -7.08
N GLY A 320 6.46 24.43 -5.80
CA GLY A 320 5.91 25.72 -5.35
C GLY A 320 4.38 25.85 -5.53
N LEU A 321 3.70 24.79 -5.95
CA LEU A 321 2.25 24.75 -6.15
C LEU A 321 1.54 24.07 -4.96
N GLY A 322 2.10 24.17 -3.77
CA GLY A 322 1.60 23.59 -2.52
C GLY A 322 0.57 24.47 -1.80
N GLY A 323 -0.13 25.38 -2.47
CA GLY A 323 -1.19 26.18 -1.88
C GLY A 323 -2.47 25.38 -1.59
N ARG A 324 -3.30 25.87 -0.67
CA ARG A 324 -4.64 25.30 -0.45
C ARG A 324 -5.48 25.40 -1.73
N VAL A 325 -6.35 24.43 -1.94
CA VAL A 325 -7.26 24.40 -3.11
C VAL A 325 -8.54 25.16 -2.77
N GLY A 326 -8.85 26.23 -3.50
CA GLY A 326 -9.98 27.09 -3.21
C GLY A 326 -9.91 27.70 -1.80
N PRO A 327 -11.00 27.64 -1.01
CA PRO A 327 -11.01 28.08 0.39
C PRO A 327 -10.19 27.13 1.29
N GLY A 328 -9.98 25.87 0.88
CA GLY A 328 -9.24 24.88 1.65
C GLY A 328 -10.03 24.20 2.76
N ASP A 329 -11.36 24.39 2.79
CA ASP A 329 -12.24 23.92 3.86
C ASP A 329 -12.71 22.48 3.66
N GLN A 330 -12.53 21.92 2.43
CA GLN A 330 -12.91 20.54 2.15
C GLN A 330 -12.13 19.56 3.03
N TRP A 331 -12.87 18.62 3.62
CA TRP A 331 -12.29 17.58 4.46
C TRP A 331 -11.47 16.58 3.67
N PHE A 332 -10.34 16.21 4.22
CA PHE A 332 -9.44 15.19 3.73
C PHE A 332 -9.39 14.04 4.75
N SER A 333 -10.17 12.99 4.47
CA SER A 333 -10.09 11.73 5.23
C SER A 333 -9.01 10.86 4.64
N TRP A 334 -8.17 10.34 5.51
CA TRP A 334 -6.98 9.59 5.14
C TRP A 334 -6.74 8.44 6.11
N ILE A 335 -5.85 7.53 5.72
CA ILE A 335 -5.32 6.47 6.58
C ILE A 335 -3.90 6.14 6.14
N HIS A 336 -3.02 5.85 7.09
CA HIS A 336 -1.68 5.34 6.79
C HIS A 336 -1.75 3.89 6.29
N ILE A 337 -0.88 3.51 5.35
CA ILE A 337 -0.86 2.16 4.79
C ILE A 337 -0.70 1.07 5.86
N GLU A 338 0.11 1.28 6.90
CA GLU A 338 0.28 0.31 7.99
C GLU A 338 -1.02 0.06 8.76
N ASP A 339 -1.78 1.12 9.05
CA ASP A 339 -3.05 1.04 9.74
C ASP A 339 -4.11 0.38 8.86
N TRP A 340 -4.11 0.69 7.57
CA TRP A 340 -4.99 0.04 6.61
C TRP A 340 -4.73 -1.47 6.50
N LEU A 341 -3.45 -1.89 6.43
CA LEU A 341 -3.07 -3.30 6.46
C LEU A 341 -3.47 -3.98 7.77
N ALA A 342 -3.35 -3.29 8.91
CA ALA A 342 -3.78 -3.82 10.20
C ALA A 342 -5.29 -4.06 10.24
N ILE A 343 -6.11 -3.13 9.69
CA ILE A 343 -7.55 -3.31 9.56
C ILE A 343 -7.89 -4.52 8.68
N VAL A 344 -7.22 -4.67 7.54
CA VAL A 344 -7.44 -5.83 6.67
C VAL A 344 -7.10 -7.14 7.38
N ARG A 345 -5.99 -7.20 8.11
CA ARG A 345 -5.63 -8.39 8.91
C ARG A 345 -6.68 -8.72 9.97
N ALA A 346 -7.14 -7.70 10.70
CA ALA A 346 -8.18 -7.88 11.71
C ALA A 346 -9.51 -8.36 11.10
N SER A 347 -9.88 -7.86 9.90
CA SER A 347 -11.04 -8.32 9.13
C SER A 347 -10.92 -9.77 8.63
N LEU A 348 -9.71 -10.30 8.55
CA LEU A 348 -9.41 -11.69 8.19
C LEU A 348 -9.20 -12.60 9.40
N GLY A 349 -9.42 -12.10 10.62
CA GLY A 349 -9.17 -12.87 11.85
C GLY A 349 -7.68 -13.17 12.11
N LEU A 350 -6.75 -12.44 11.47
CA LEU A 350 -5.31 -12.67 11.55
C LEU A 350 -4.60 -11.76 12.57
N ASP A 351 -5.34 -11.00 13.36
CA ASP A 351 -4.78 -10.14 14.42
C ASP A 351 -5.13 -10.75 15.79
N PRO A 352 -4.18 -11.42 16.48
CA PRO A 352 -4.44 -12.04 17.77
C PRO A 352 -4.94 -11.02 18.80
N GLY A 353 -6.08 -11.29 19.41
CA GLY A 353 -6.67 -10.44 20.45
C GLY A 353 -7.50 -9.26 19.91
N ARG A 354 -7.68 -9.13 18.59
CA ARG A 354 -8.56 -8.14 18.00
C ARG A 354 -9.46 -8.75 16.94
N THR A 355 -10.76 -8.80 17.23
CA THR A 355 -11.79 -9.20 16.27
C THR A 355 -12.60 -7.97 15.90
N LEU A 356 -12.68 -7.67 14.62
CA LEU A 356 -13.59 -6.63 14.12
C LEU A 356 -14.96 -7.26 13.81
N PRO A 357 -16.05 -6.56 14.14
CA PRO A 357 -17.38 -7.03 13.73
C PRO A 357 -17.47 -7.04 12.20
N GLY A 358 -18.18 -8.02 11.67
CA GLY A 358 -18.53 -8.04 10.24
C GLY A 358 -19.45 -6.88 9.86
N GLY A 359 -19.54 -6.59 8.56
CA GLY A 359 -20.40 -5.54 8.06
C GLY A 359 -19.65 -4.43 7.31
N ILE A 360 -20.24 -3.25 7.26
CA ILE A 360 -19.61 -2.07 6.69
C ILE A 360 -18.58 -1.51 7.70
N LEU A 361 -17.40 -1.18 7.21
CA LEU A 361 -16.32 -0.60 8.01
C LEU A 361 -15.69 0.57 7.27
N VAL A 362 -15.49 1.70 7.95
CA VAL A 362 -14.79 2.87 7.42
C VAL A 362 -13.30 2.78 7.78
N ALA A 363 -12.45 2.56 6.79
CA ALA A 363 -11.00 2.60 6.98
C ALA A 363 -10.48 4.04 6.83
N ALA A 364 -10.56 4.80 7.91
CA ALA A 364 -10.09 6.17 8.03
C ALA A 364 -9.56 6.43 9.45
N THR A 365 -8.57 7.33 9.57
CA THR A 365 -8.16 7.83 10.89
C THR A 365 -9.29 8.57 11.60
N GLU A 366 -9.23 8.67 12.92
CA GLU A 366 -10.18 9.46 13.71
C GLU A 366 -9.98 10.99 13.56
N PHE A 367 -8.86 11.40 12.98
CA PHE A 367 -8.47 12.81 12.84
C PHE A 367 -8.32 13.23 11.38
N PRO A 368 -9.43 13.26 10.59
CA PRO A 368 -9.39 13.85 9.26
C PRO A 368 -9.06 15.35 9.38
N VAL A 369 -8.40 15.89 8.36
CA VAL A 369 -7.95 17.28 8.35
C VAL A 369 -8.59 18.07 7.22
N ARG A 370 -8.50 19.40 7.25
CA ARG A 370 -8.88 20.26 6.12
C ARG A 370 -7.79 20.25 5.04
N ASN A 371 -8.17 20.49 3.81
CA ASN A 371 -7.21 20.64 2.71
C ASN A 371 -6.15 21.72 3.01
N ALA A 372 -6.55 22.82 3.63
CA ALA A 372 -5.62 23.88 4.03
C ALA A 372 -4.52 23.37 4.98
N GLU A 373 -4.90 22.53 5.95
CA GLU A 373 -3.98 21.89 6.90
C GLU A 373 -3.08 20.86 6.22
N LEU A 374 -3.64 19.98 5.40
CA LEU A 374 -2.86 19.02 4.60
C LEU A 374 -1.75 19.72 3.81
N MET A 375 -2.11 20.79 3.08
CA MET A 375 -1.15 21.53 2.26
C MET A 375 -0.12 22.29 3.09
N ALA A 376 -0.50 22.80 4.27
CA ALA A 376 0.42 23.44 5.21
C ALA A 376 1.43 22.42 5.76
N THR A 377 0.96 21.25 6.20
CA THR A 377 1.81 20.16 6.71
C THR A 377 2.77 19.65 5.63
N LEU A 378 2.30 19.45 4.40
CA LEU A 378 3.17 19.05 3.28
C LEU A 378 4.27 20.09 3.02
N ARG A 379 3.95 21.40 3.00
CA ARG A 379 4.97 22.45 2.82
C ARG A 379 5.99 22.45 3.95
N ARG A 380 5.54 22.34 5.19
CA ARG A 380 6.41 22.32 6.37
C ARG A 380 7.38 21.14 6.30
N LEU A 381 6.89 19.92 6.09
CA LEU A 381 7.72 18.73 6.03
C LEU A 381 8.65 18.70 4.80
N LEU A 382 8.24 19.29 3.69
CA LEU A 382 9.08 19.39 2.48
C LEU A 382 9.95 20.66 2.46
N HIS A 383 10.00 21.43 3.55
CA HIS A 383 10.76 22.67 3.68
C HIS A 383 10.46 23.67 2.54
N ARG A 384 9.17 23.89 2.24
CA ARG A 384 8.74 24.82 1.20
C ARG A 384 8.06 26.05 1.80
N PRO A 385 8.30 27.23 1.22
CA PRO A 385 7.66 28.47 1.70
C PRO A 385 6.13 28.41 1.49
N PRO A 386 5.39 29.32 2.16
CA PRO A 386 3.98 29.50 1.86
C PRO A 386 3.74 29.70 0.36
N SER A 387 2.71 29.05 -0.16
CA SER A 387 2.33 29.15 -1.58
C SER A 387 0.94 29.79 -1.69
N PRO A 388 0.66 30.59 -2.73
CA PRO A 388 -0.65 31.17 -2.93
C PRO A 388 -1.72 30.08 -3.09
N PRO A 389 -2.98 30.36 -2.71
CA PRO A 389 -4.08 29.45 -2.96
C PRO A 389 -4.23 29.11 -4.45
N THR A 390 -4.54 27.85 -4.76
CA THR A 390 -4.90 27.43 -6.11
C THR A 390 -6.39 27.66 -6.33
N PRO A 391 -6.80 28.64 -7.17
CA PRO A 391 -8.22 28.88 -7.45
C PRO A 391 -8.89 27.64 -8.02
N ALA A 392 -10.15 27.38 -7.66
CA ALA A 392 -10.92 26.24 -8.16
C ALA A 392 -10.99 26.19 -9.71
N ALA A 393 -11.06 27.36 -10.36
CA ALA A 393 -11.02 27.47 -11.81
C ALA A 393 -9.69 26.96 -12.38
N MET A 394 -8.55 27.29 -11.76
CA MET A 394 -7.23 26.83 -12.17
C MET A 394 -7.06 25.32 -11.96
N LEU A 395 -7.60 24.77 -10.86
CA LEU A 395 -7.63 23.33 -10.64
C LEU A 395 -8.44 22.61 -11.74
N LYS A 396 -9.62 23.15 -12.13
CA LYS A 396 -10.43 22.58 -13.21
C LYS A 396 -9.67 22.56 -14.55
N VAL A 397 -8.98 23.64 -14.89
CA VAL A 397 -8.13 23.70 -16.10
C VAL A 397 -6.98 22.71 -16.00
N GLY A 398 -6.29 22.66 -14.87
CA GLY A 398 -5.22 21.70 -14.61
C GLY A 398 -5.69 20.24 -14.68
N ALA A 399 -6.88 19.93 -14.16
CA ALA A 399 -7.48 18.60 -14.24
C ALA A 399 -7.76 18.18 -15.69
N VAL A 400 -8.21 19.09 -16.54
CA VAL A 400 -8.38 18.83 -17.98
C VAL A 400 -7.05 18.52 -18.65
N ALA A 401 -6.00 19.31 -18.37
CA ALA A 401 -4.66 19.10 -18.91
C ALA A 401 -4.04 17.78 -18.44
N LEU A 402 -4.20 17.45 -17.16
CA LEU A 402 -3.69 16.21 -16.54
C LEU A 402 -4.60 14.98 -16.80
N ARG A 403 -5.72 15.15 -17.49
CA ARG A 403 -6.71 14.09 -17.79
C ARG A 403 -7.29 13.42 -16.55
N THR A 404 -7.44 14.16 -15.45
CA THR A 404 -8.01 13.71 -14.18
C THR A 404 -9.36 14.38 -13.88
N ASP A 405 -9.96 14.03 -12.73
CA ASP A 405 -11.21 14.63 -12.23
C ASP A 405 -10.92 15.73 -11.20
N ALA A 406 -11.39 16.95 -11.46
CA ALA A 406 -11.26 18.06 -10.53
C ALA A 406 -12.03 17.84 -9.22
N ALA A 407 -13.10 17.04 -9.24
CA ALA A 407 -13.88 16.73 -8.04
C ALA A 407 -13.03 16.02 -6.95
N LEU A 408 -12.00 15.28 -7.34
CA LEU A 408 -11.08 14.63 -6.38
C LEU A 408 -10.37 15.63 -5.46
N GLY A 409 -10.16 16.87 -5.90
CA GLY A 409 -9.54 17.92 -5.09
C GLY A 409 -10.51 18.98 -4.54
N LEU A 410 -11.75 19.04 -5.08
CA LEU A 410 -12.74 20.06 -4.72
C LEU A 410 -13.82 19.55 -3.76
N THR A 411 -14.01 18.24 -3.64
CA THR A 411 -14.97 17.63 -2.71
C THR A 411 -14.26 17.07 -1.49
N GLY A 412 -14.97 17.04 -0.37
CA GLY A 412 -14.44 16.56 0.90
C GLY A 412 -15.42 15.69 1.66
N ARG A 413 -14.91 14.88 2.56
CA ARG A 413 -15.67 14.05 3.50
C ARG A 413 -14.99 14.03 4.84
N HIS A 414 -15.77 14.23 5.89
CA HIS A 414 -15.34 14.01 7.25
C HIS A 414 -15.67 12.57 7.66
N ALA A 415 -14.95 11.59 7.06
CA ALA A 415 -15.18 10.18 7.33
C ALA A 415 -14.33 9.67 8.48
N THR A 416 -14.96 9.00 9.45
CA THR A 416 -14.35 8.34 10.60
C THR A 416 -15.08 7.02 10.87
N SER A 417 -14.48 6.12 11.64
CA SER A 417 -15.10 4.83 11.98
C SER A 417 -15.61 4.81 13.41
N GLU A 418 -16.90 4.53 13.59
CA GLU A 418 -17.46 4.19 14.91
C GLU A 418 -17.11 2.77 15.29
N VAL A 419 -17.14 1.87 14.35
CA VAL A 419 -16.79 0.45 14.54
C VAL A 419 -15.35 0.28 15.04
N LEU A 420 -14.37 0.94 14.43
CA LEU A 420 -12.97 0.89 14.89
C LEU A 420 -12.79 1.47 16.28
N ARG A 421 -13.47 2.58 16.58
CA ARG A 421 -13.42 3.22 17.89
C ARG A 421 -14.01 2.31 18.98
N GLU A 422 -15.17 1.70 18.72
CA GLU A 422 -15.84 0.78 19.64
C GLU A 422 -15.05 -0.52 19.86
N ALA A 423 -14.38 -1.01 18.80
CA ALA A 423 -13.46 -2.14 18.89
C ALA A 423 -12.12 -1.81 19.56
N GLY A 424 -11.91 -0.57 19.99
CA GLY A 424 -10.64 -0.14 20.60
C GLY A 424 -9.45 -0.24 19.67
N PHE A 425 -9.65 0.00 18.35
CA PHE A 425 -8.56 -0.02 17.39
C PHE A 425 -7.58 1.13 17.65
N VAL A 426 -6.31 0.78 17.84
CA VAL A 426 -5.24 1.75 18.07
C VAL A 426 -4.49 1.98 16.75
N PHE A 427 -4.60 3.19 16.22
CA PHE A 427 -3.84 3.60 15.04
C PHE A 427 -2.36 3.76 15.39
N ARG A 428 -1.48 3.24 14.55
CA ARG A 428 -0.04 3.43 14.66
C ARG A 428 0.36 4.87 14.28
N PHE A 429 -0.37 5.44 13.33
CA PHE A 429 -0.18 6.82 12.85
C PHE A 429 -1.49 7.60 12.97
N PRO A 430 -1.85 8.05 14.18
CA PRO A 430 -3.12 8.72 14.43
C PRO A 430 -3.18 10.12 13.82
N THR A 431 -2.06 10.83 13.72
CA THR A 431 -2.01 12.21 13.23
C THR A 431 -1.38 12.30 11.84
N LEU A 432 -1.82 13.30 11.06
CA LEU A 432 -1.30 13.54 9.71
C LEU A 432 0.20 13.88 9.73
N ASP A 433 0.67 14.55 10.75
CA ASP A 433 2.08 14.91 10.93
C ASP A 433 2.96 13.67 11.06
N GLU A 434 2.58 12.75 11.93
CA GLU A 434 3.30 11.47 12.11
C GLU A 434 3.28 10.63 10.84
N ALA A 435 2.10 10.52 10.21
CA ALA A 435 1.95 9.76 8.97
C ALA A 435 2.80 10.29 7.83
N LEU A 436 2.77 11.61 7.60
CA LEU A 436 3.55 12.24 6.54
C LEU A 436 5.05 12.30 6.88
N ALA A 437 5.42 12.40 8.16
CA ALA A 437 6.81 12.33 8.58
C ALA A 437 7.41 10.94 8.29
N ASP A 438 6.65 9.86 8.50
CA ASP A 438 7.08 8.50 8.13
C ASP A 438 7.24 8.34 6.61
N LEU A 439 6.27 8.85 5.84
CA LEU A 439 6.15 8.59 4.41
C LEU A 439 6.99 9.52 3.52
N LEU A 440 7.26 10.76 3.98
CA LEU A 440 7.98 11.74 3.18
C LEU A 440 9.47 11.79 3.50
N PRO A 441 10.33 12.08 2.52
CA PRO A 441 11.75 12.31 2.77
C PRO A 441 11.95 13.62 3.57
N HIS A 442 12.57 13.54 4.72
CA HIS A 442 13.05 14.69 5.51
C HIS A 442 14.45 15.09 5.07
#